data_36fa2d83c5cb883347a0860e9b9114e2
#
_entry.id   36fa2d83c5cb883347a0860e9b9114e2
#
_cell.length_a   1.000
_cell.length_b   1.000
_cell.length_c   1.000
_cell.angle_alpha   90.00
_cell.angle_beta   90.00
_cell.angle_gamma   90.00
#
_symmetry.space_group_name_H-M   'P 1'
#
loop_
_entity.id
_entity.type
_entity.pdbx_description
1 polymer ?
#
loop_
_entity_poly.entity_id
_entity_poly.type
_entity_poly.pdbx_seq_one_letter_code
_entity_poly.pdbx_strand_id
1 'polypeptide(L)'
;MKNRKYICTAVLMACVLASASLTACSSATVPSTVTVQSAENSGICVSGEEKIQATPDIAEITYSVYTQEKDAKSCQTKNATEVDAVISLLKEKGIEEKNIRTNNIGLDPIYDWNSGRKITGYEMTTEIVVSSVPIDEAGTIISDSVNAGINSIDSVQYQCSNFDELYAEALKNAITSARKKADLMAEAGGKKVVAMTQVQEISCSDQAVAYSSNNMKQMAVMEADSAGTGTSLMPGQVEVEAEVSVTFSIE
;
A
#
# COMPACT_ATOMS: atom_id res chain seq x y z
N MET A 1 -69.24 20.09 -34.55
CA MET A 1 -69.16 20.56 -33.15
C MET A 1 -70.10 19.80 -32.19
N LYS A 2 -70.59 18.59 -32.56
CA LYS A 2 -71.60 17.85 -31.76
C LYS A 2 -70.99 16.68 -30.90
N ASN A 3 -69.77 16.25 -31.19
CA ASN A 3 -69.15 15.07 -30.54
C ASN A 3 -68.27 15.38 -29.34
N ARG A 4 -67.94 16.67 -29.04
CA ARG A 4 -67.10 17.02 -27.86
C ARG A 4 -67.82 17.05 -26.51
N LYS A 5 -69.18 17.16 -26.54
CA LYS A 5 -70.00 17.22 -25.30
C LYS A 5 -70.22 15.82 -24.67
N TYR A 6 -70.23 14.78 -25.48
CA TYR A 6 -70.39 13.39 -24.94
C TYR A 6 -69.14 12.76 -24.39
N ILE A 7 -68.00 13.25 -24.80
CA ILE A 7 -66.71 12.77 -24.29
C ILE A 7 -66.42 13.25 -22.84
N CYS A 8 -66.82 14.50 -22.54
CA CYS A 8 -66.66 15.06 -21.19
C CYS A 8 -67.59 14.40 -20.15
N THR A 9 -68.82 13.99 -20.57
CA THR A 9 -69.71 13.30 -19.63
C THR A 9 -69.32 11.83 -19.37
N ALA A 10 -68.77 11.16 -20.36
CA ALA A 10 -68.22 9.77 -20.17
C ALA A 10 -67.02 9.72 -19.26
N VAL A 11 -66.14 10.72 -19.32
CA VAL A 11 -64.93 10.79 -18.43
C VAL A 11 -65.33 11.14 -17.00
N LEU A 12 -66.36 11.98 -16.79
CA LEU A 12 -66.83 12.30 -15.43
C LEU A 12 -67.51 11.11 -14.74
N MET A 13 -68.21 10.27 -15.51
CA MET A 13 -68.90 9.07 -14.96
C MET A 13 -67.93 7.93 -14.66
N ALA A 14 -66.79 7.84 -15.36
CA ALA A 14 -65.73 6.88 -15.09
C ALA A 14 -64.93 7.20 -13.83
N CYS A 15 -64.77 8.46 -13.45
CA CYS A 15 -64.07 8.88 -12.23
C CYS A 15 -64.87 8.63 -10.94
N VAL A 16 -66.23 8.55 -11.01
CA VAL A 16 -67.08 8.30 -9.83
C VAL A 16 -67.14 6.81 -9.48
N LEU A 17 -66.92 5.90 -10.44
CA LEU A 17 -66.90 4.45 -10.21
C LEU A 17 -65.55 3.91 -9.74
N ALA A 18 -64.47 4.71 -9.87
CA ALA A 18 -63.13 4.35 -9.42
C ALA A 18 -62.84 4.69 -7.93
N SER A 19 -63.77 5.46 -7.29
CA SER A 19 -63.59 5.90 -5.89
C SER A 19 -64.23 4.99 -4.82
N ALA A 20 -64.85 3.88 -5.21
CA ALA A 20 -65.55 2.99 -4.28
C ALA A 20 -64.78 1.69 -3.89
N SER A 21 -63.52 1.52 -4.31
CA SER A 21 -62.78 0.28 -4.07
C SER A 21 -61.52 0.41 -3.21
N LEU A 22 -61.39 1.51 -2.45
CA LEU A 22 -60.21 1.77 -1.58
C LEU A 22 -60.53 1.80 -0.09
N THR A 23 -61.46 0.94 0.38
CA THR A 23 -61.67 0.72 1.82
C THR A 23 -61.55 -0.74 2.16
N ALA A 24 -60.33 -1.31 1.91
CA ALA A 24 -59.87 -2.53 2.60
C ALA A 24 -58.54 -2.18 3.25
N CYS A 25 -58.54 -1.27 4.23
CA CYS A 25 -57.52 -1.24 5.26
C CYS A 25 -57.70 -2.47 6.11
N SER A 26 -57.03 -3.58 5.76
CA SER A 26 -56.72 -4.57 6.73
C SER A 26 -55.87 -3.90 7.79
N SER A 27 -56.42 -3.81 9.02
CA SER A 27 -55.68 -3.46 10.21
C SER A 27 -54.58 -4.51 10.40
N ALA A 28 -53.43 -4.31 9.75
CA ALA A 28 -52.20 -4.94 10.18
C ALA A 28 -51.94 -4.43 11.60
N THR A 29 -52.23 -5.26 12.59
CA THR A 29 -51.75 -5.09 13.96
C THR A 29 -50.26 -5.05 13.87
N VAL A 30 -49.72 -3.82 13.77
CA VAL A 30 -48.29 -3.58 14.02
C VAL A 30 -48.07 -3.99 15.46
N PRO A 31 -47.22 -5.00 15.76
CA PRO A 31 -46.89 -5.30 17.14
C PRO A 31 -46.30 -4.02 17.73
N SER A 32 -46.99 -3.44 18.71
CA SER A 32 -46.63 -2.20 19.37
C SER A 32 -45.47 -2.34 20.36
N THR A 33 -44.66 -3.34 20.15
CA THR A 33 -43.38 -3.49 20.86
C THR A 33 -42.26 -3.60 19.83
N VAL A 34 -41.87 -2.46 19.24
CA VAL A 34 -40.49 -2.32 18.79
C VAL A 34 -39.67 -2.25 20.08
N THR A 35 -39.25 -3.40 20.57
CA THR A 35 -38.16 -3.44 21.55
C THR A 35 -36.94 -2.92 20.81
N VAL A 36 -36.72 -1.63 20.85
CA VAL A 36 -35.40 -1.07 20.62
C VAL A 36 -34.58 -1.67 21.76
N GLN A 37 -33.94 -2.79 21.51
CA GLN A 37 -32.82 -3.24 22.32
C GLN A 37 -31.76 -2.15 22.13
N SER A 38 -31.86 -1.08 22.91
CA SER A 38 -30.70 -0.28 23.23
C SER A 38 -29.72 -1.29 23.81
N ALA A 39 -28.78 -1.76 22.99
CA ALA A 39 -27.57 -2.34 23.53
C ALA A 39 -27.07 -1.25 24.49
N GLU A 40 -27.23 -1.46 25.77
CA GLU A 40 -26.51 -0.70 26.79
C GLU A 40 -25.03 -1.03 26.61
N ASN A 41 -24.47 -0.57 25.50
CA ASN A 41 -23.03 -0.42 25.37
C ASN A 41 -22.63 0.78 26.24
N SER A 42 -22.73 0.58 27.56
CA SER A 42 -22.05 1.46 28.52
C SER A 42 -20.57 1.23 28.35
N GLY A 43 -20.02 1.73 27.26
CA GLY A 43 -18.63 1.51 26.89
C GLY A 43 -17.95 2.82 26.44
N ILE A 44 -16.67 2.91 26.67
CA ILE A 44 -15.80 3.97 26.15
C ILE A 44 -15.06 3.39 24.95
N CYS A 45 -15.20 4.04 23.79
CA CYS A 45 -14.41 3.74 22.59
C CYS A 45 -13.31 4.80 22.47
N VAL A 46 -12.06 4.35 22.35
CA VAL A 46 -10.88 5.20 22.24
C VAL A 46 -9.92 4.66 21.20
N SER A 47 -9.18 5.52 20.54
CA SER A 47 -8.02 5.13 19.73
C SER A 47 -6.75 5.13 20.57
N GLY A 48 -5.89 4.17 20.31
CA GLY A 48 -4.52 4.09 20.78
C GLY A 48 -3.58 4.12 19.58
N GLU A 49 -2.50 4.86 19.70
CA GLU A 49 -1.47 4.99 18.68
C GLU A 49 -0.11 4.86 19.37
N GLU A 50 0.82 4.21 18.70
CA GLU A 50 2.23 4.14 19.10
C GLU A 50 3.11 4.17 17.86
N LYS A 51 4.24 4.88 17.98
CA LYS A 51 5.27 5.04 16.96
C LYS A 51 6.63 4.64 17.52
N ILE A 52 7.22 3.61 16.93
CA ILE A 52 8.56 3.15 17.29
C ILE A 52 9.53 3.59 16.20
N GLN A 53 10.56 4.33 16.59
CA GLN A 53 11.64 4.68 15.67
C GLN A 53 12.71 3.61 15.71
N ALA A 54 13.07 3.08 14.55
CA ALA A 54 14.07 2.04 14.40
C ALA A 54 15.11 2.42 13.35
N THR A 55 16.33 1.91 13.52
CA THR A 55 17.37 2.03 12.52
C THR A 55 17.26 0.83 11.57
N PRO A 56 17.05 1.05 10.26
CA PRO A 56 16.97 -0.03 9.30
C PRO A 56 18.33 -0.73 9.17
N ASP A 57 18.29 -2.04 8.93
CA ASP A 57 19.48 -2.90 8.80
C ASP A 57 19.56 -3.61 7.46
N ILE A 58 18.45 -3.60 6.69
CA ILE A 58 18.37 -4.17 5.35
C ILE A 58 17.84 -3.18 4.34
N ALA A 59 18.11 -3.43 3.06
CA ALA A 59 17.57 -2.69 1.94
C ALA A 59 16.89 -3.61 0.93
N GLU A 60 15.83 -3.10 0.28
CA GLU A 60 15.32 -3.61 -0.97
C GLU A 60 15.75 -2.67 -2.10
N ILE A 61 16.37 -3.24 -3.13
CA ILE A 61 16.92 -2.47 -4.25
C ILE A 61 16.24 -2.93 -5.53
N THR A 62 15.70 -1.98 -6.26
CA THR A 62 15.12 -2.23 -7.59
C THR A 62 16.07 -1.71 -8.65
N TYR A 63 16.47 -2.60 -9.53
CA TYR A 63 17.35 -2.36 -10.66
C TYR A 63 16.62 -2.53 -11.97
N SER A 64 17.08 -1.85 -13.02
CA SER A 64 16.69 -2.16 -14.40
C SER A 64 17.91 -2.43 -15.28
N VAL A 65 17.78 -3.47 -16.10
CA VAL A 65 18.67 -3.77 -17.21
C VAL A 65 17.96 -3.34 -18.50
N TYR A 66 18.45 -2.27 -19.08
CA TYR A 66 17.96 -1.74 -20.36
C TYR A 66 18.93 -2.06 -21.49
N THR A 67 18.40 -2.64 -22.58
CA THR A 67 19.19 -2.94 -23.78
C THR A 67 18.48 -2.44 -25.02
N GLN A 68 19.27 -2.09 -26.04
CA GLN A 68 18.76 -1.64 -27.33
C GLN A 68 19.55 -2.31 -28.45
N GLU A 69 18.83 -2.85 -29.45
CA GLU A 69 19.42 -3.50 -30.60
C GLU A 69 18.55 -3.27 -31.88
N LYS A 70 19.11 -3.61 -33.03
CA LYS A 70 18.40 -3.42 -34.32
C LYS A 70 17.27 -4.41 -34.54
N ASP A 71 17.36 -5.62 -33.99
CA ASP A 71 16.35 -6.64 -34.06
C ASP A 71 15.96 -7.18 -32.70
N ALA A 72 14.71 -7.63 -32.57
CA ALA A 72 14.11 -8.05 -31.31
C ALA A 72 14.86 -9.21 -30.65
N LYS A 73 15.32 -10.17 -31.45
CA LYS A 73 16.01 -11.36 -30.94
C LYS A 73 17.38 -11.00 -30.33
N SER A 74 18.15 -10.17 -31.02
CA SER A 74 19.43 -9.68 -30.50
C SER A 74 19.24 -8.88 -29.25
N CYS A 75 18.21 -8.01 -29.19
CA CYS A 75 17.86 -7.23 -28.00
C CYS A 75 17.54 -8.13 -26.81
N GLN A 76 16.69 -9.14 -27.02
CA GLN A 76 16.34 -10.12 -25.98
C GLN A 76 17.56 -10.92 -25.51
N THR A 77 18.38 -11.41 -26.43
CA THR A 77 19.56 -12.22 -26.09
C THR A 77 20.56 -11.43 -25.24
N LYS A 78 20.80 -10.17 -25.63
CA LYS A 78 21.70 -9.28 -24.91
C LYS A 78 21.16 -8.98 -23.50
N ASN A 79 19.87 -8.62 -23.40
CA ASN A 79 19.24 -8.36 -22.12
C ASN A 79 19.33 -9.58 -21.18
N ALA A 80 18.99 -10.77 -21.68
CA ALA A 80 19.10 -12.00 -20.89
C ALA A 80 20.52 -12.25 -20.38
N THR A 81 21.54 -12.02 -21.23
CA THR A 81 22.95 -12.19 -20.84
C THR A 81 23.35 -11.23 -19.71
N GLU A 82 22.94 -9.95 -19.80
CA GLU A 82 23.24 -8.96 -18.77
C GLU A 82 22.47 -9.25 -17.47
N VAL A 83 21.20 -9.66 -17.56
CA VAL A 83 20.39 -10.09 -16.40
C VAL A 83 21.03 -11.29 -15.70
N ASP A 84 21.45 -12.32 -16.45
CA ASP A 84 22.10 -13.51 -15.90
C ASP A 84 23.42 -13.17 -15.20
N ALA A 85 24.19 -12.22 -15.76
CA ALA A 85 25.42 -11.75 -15.13
C ALA A 85 25.16 -11.05 -13.80
N VAL A 86 24.12 -10.20 -13.73
CA VAL A 86 23.71 -9.52 -12.49
C VAL A 86 23.23 -10.53 -11.44
N ILE A 87 22.37 -11.48 -11.83
CA ILE A 87 21.87 -12.51 -10.90
C ILE A 87 23.03 -13.38 -10.37
N SER A 88 24.00 -13.72 -11.24
CA SER A 88 25.18 -14.49 -10.83
C SER A 88 26.03 -13.71 -9.81
N LEU A 89 26.27 -12.43 -10.07
CA LEU A 89 26.99 -11.55 -9.14
C LEU A 89 26.28 -11.47 -7.77
N LEU A 90 24.95 -11.25 -7.77
CA LEU A 90 24.18 -11.16 -6.53
C LEU A 90 24.29 -12.44 -5.70
N LYS A 91 24.23 -13.60 -6.35
CA LYS A 91 24.44 -14.91 -5.68
C LYS A 91 25.88 -15.07 -5.14
N GLU A 92 26.89 -14.62 -5.89
CA GLU A 92 28.28 -14.59 -5.43
C GLU A 92 28.51 -13.69 -4.21
N LYS A 93 27.73 -12.61 -4.11
CA LYS A 93 27.71 -11.71 -2.94
C LYS A 93 26.90 -12.28 -1.76
N GLY A 94 26.38 -13.49 -1.86
CA GLY A 94 25.67 -14.16 -0.78
C GLY A 94 24.17 -13.84 -0.70
N ILE A 95 23.62 -13.13 -1.68
CA ILE A 95 22.17 -12.91 -1.72
C ILE A 95 21.48 -14.22 -2.10
N GLU A 96 20.56 -14.66 -1.24
CA GLU A 96 19.79 -15.87 -1.46
C GLU A 96 18.86 -15.74 -2.67
N GLU A 97 18.71 -16.81 -3.43
CA GLU A 97 17.87 -16.82 -4.66
C GLU A 97 16.42 -16.40 -4.39
N LYS A 98 15.86 -16.75 -3.25
CA LYS A 98 14.50 -16.34 -2.84
C LYS A 98 14.32 -14.82 -2.70
N ASN A 99 15.43 -14.10 -2.49
CA ASN A 99 15.45 -12.64 -2.34
C ASN A 99 15.72 -11.92 -3.66
N ILE A 100 15.89 -12.65 -4.77
CA ILE A 100 16.09 -12.09 -6.10
C ILE A 100 14.86 -12.43 -6.94
N ARG A 101 14.17 -11.44 -7.44
CA ARG A 101 13.02 -11.64 -8.32
C ARG A 101 13.09 -10.73 -9.53
N THR A 102 12.67 -11.24 -10.68
CA THR A 102 12.39 -10.44 -11.86
C THR A 102 10.94 -10.00 -11.81
N ASN A 103 10.70 -8.70 -11.85
CA ASN A 103 9.36 -8.14 -11.65
C ASN A 103 8.66 -7.76 -12.96
N ASN A 104 9.37 -7.06 -13.84
CA ASN A 104 8.83 -6.59 -15.11
C ASN A 104 9.78 -6.89 -16.26
N ILE A 105 9.21 -7.35 -17.39
CA ILE A 105 9.95 -7.61 -18.63
C ILE A 105 9.18 -6.97 -19.76
N GLY A 106 9.77 -5.96 -20.41
CA GLY A 106 9.20 -5.27 -21.55
C GLY A 106 10.13 -5.32 -22.75
N LEU A 107 9.59 -5.61 -23.94
CA LEU A 107 10.29 -5.52 -25.22
C LEU A 107 9.44 -4.70 -26.18
N ASP A 108 9.95 -3.54 -26.58
CA ASP A 108 9.21 -2.57 -27.37
C ASP A 108 9.97 -2.17 -28.65
N PRO A 109 9.26 -1.91 -29.77
CA PRO A 109 9.87 -1.39 -30.97
C PRO A 109 10.12 0.12 -30.87
N ILE A 110 11.29 0.56 -31.31
CA ILE A 110 11.66 1.96 -31.42
C ILE A 110 11.23 2.49 -32.79
N TYR A 111 10.47 3.57 -32.82
CA TYR A 111 9.95 4.17 -34.05
C TYR A 111 10.64 5.49 -34.39
N ASP A 112 11.00 5.64 -35.70
CA ASP A 112 11.27 6.96 -36.25
C ASP A 112 9.96 7.63 -36.69
N TRP A 113 9.53 8.62 -35.96
CA TRP A 113 8.30 9.37 -36.20
C TRP A 113 8.42 10.35 -37.38
N ASN A 114 9.66 10.76 -37.74
CA ASN A 114 9.91 11.68 -38.86
C ASN A 114 9.84 10.96 -40.22
N SER A 115 10.05 9.65 -40.24
CA SER A 115 10.11 8.83 -41.45
C SER A 115 8.86 7.93 -41.62
N GLY A 116 7.68 8.39 -41.19
CA GLY A 116 6.43 7.66 -41.39
C GLY A 116 6.24 6.48 -40.42
N ARG A 117 6.70 6.57 -39.19
CA ARG A 117 6.59 5.52 -38.16
C ARG A 117 7.31 4.22 -38.52
N LYS A 118 8.52 4.33 -39.06
CA LYS A 118 9.36 3.19 -39.35
C LYS A 118 10.03 2.67 -38.09
N ILE A 119 10.05 1.34 -37.91
CA ILE A 119 10.82 0.71 -36.83
C ILE A 119 12.30 0.84 -37.13
N THR A 120 13.08 1.40 -36.17
CA THR A 120 14.53 1.60 -36.27
C THR A 120 15.33 0.68 -35.38
N GLY A 121 14.68 0.06 -34.40
CA GLY A 121 15.29 -0.85 -33.45
C GLY A 121 14.26 -1.39 -32.46
N TYR A 122 14.78 -2.07 -31.46
CA TYR A 122 14.02 -2.62 -30.35
C TYR A 122 14.74 -2.29 -29.06
N GLU A 123 13.98 -2.00 -28.01
CA GLU A 123 14.46 -1.83 -26.65
C GLU A 123 13.85 -2.86 -25.73
N MET A 124 14.60 -3.29 -24.74
CA MET A 124 14.13 -4.22 -23.74
C MET A 124 14.57 -3.76 -22.36
N THR A 125 13.62 -3.77 -21.42
CA THR A 125 13.86 -3.50 -20.03
C THR A 125 13.47 -4.71 -19.19
N THR A 126 14.35 -5.12 -18.30
CA THR A 126 14.07 -6.14 -17.29
C THR A 126 14.35 -5.55 -15.92
N GLU A 127 13.33 -5.55 -15.07
CA GLU A 127 13.43 -5.09 -13.69
C GLU A 127 13.78 -6.26 -12.76
N ILE A 128 14.80 -6.04 -11.92
CA ILE A 128 15.26 -7.00 -10.90
C ILE A 128 15.09 -6.36 -9.54
N VAL A 129 14.33 -7.00 -8.67
CA VAL A 129 14.17 -6.59 -7.28
C VAL A 129 14.96 -7.52 -6.38
N VAL A 130 15.80 -6.93 -5.55
CA VAL A 130 16.68 -7.64 -4.61
C VAL A 130 16.33 -7.20 -3.21
N SER A 131 15.78 -8.11 -2.40
CA SER A 131 15.37 -7.84 -1.03
C SER A 131 16.39 -8.38 -0.01
N SER A 132 16.27 -7.91 1.24
CA SER A 132 17.12 -8.34 2.37
C SER A 132 18.62 -8.12 2.14
N VAL A 133 18.99 -7.08 1.42
CA VAL A 133 20.39 -6.68 1.23
C VAL A 133 20.89 -6.01 2.51
N PRO A 134 21.96 -6.50 3.17
CA PRO A 134 22.53 -5.81 4.33
C PRO A 134 22.96 -4.39 3.96
N ILE A 135 22.60 -3.39 4.77
CA ILE A 135 22.87 -1.98 4.45
C ILE A 135 24.37 -1.71 4.32
N ASP A 136 25.18 -2.35 5.17
CA ASP A 136 26.64 -2.19 5.15
C ASP A 136 27.29 -2.66 3.83
N GLU A 137 26.65 -3.60 3.14
CA GLU A 137 27.12 -4.16 1.86
C GLU A 137 26.42 -3.55 0.65
N ALA A 138 25.28 -2.90 0.86
CA ALA A 138 24.41 -2.44 -0.22
C ALA A 138 25.13 -1.47 -1.18
N GLY A 139 25.96 -0.56 -0.67
CA GLY A 139 26.73 0.36 -1.51
C GLY A 139 27.72 -0.35 -2.43
N THR A 140 28.37 -1.39 -1.94
CA THR A 140 29.31 -2.23 -2.73
C THR A 140 28.53 -3.07 -3.75
N ILE A 141 27.43 -3.71 -3.33
CA ILE A 141 26.58 -4.52 -4.21
C ILE A 141 26.02 -3.66 -5.35
N ILE A 142 25.58 -2.43 -5.08
CA ILE A 142 25.12 -1.48 -6.09
C ILE A 142 26.24 -1.21 -7.11
N SER A 143 27.44 -0.87 -6.65
CA SER A 143 28.55 -0.54 -7.52
C SER A 143 28.97 -1.71 -8.39
N ASP A 144 29.01 -2.91 -7.81
CA ASP A 144 29.39 -4.13 -8.54
C ASP A 144 28.27 -4.54 -9.53
N SER A 145 27.00 -4.33 -9.19
CA SER A 145 25.86 -4.59 -10.07
C SER A 145 25.88 -3.70 -11.32
N VAL A 146 26.29 -2.43 -11.19
CA VAL A 146 26.49 -1.53 -12.34
C VAL A 146 27.57 -2.08 -13.26
N ASN A 147 28.68 -2.57 -12.69
CA ASN A 147 29.77 -3.19 -13.49
C ASN A 147 29.32 -4.49 -14.17
N ALA A 148 28.33 -5.19 -13.64
CA ALA A 148 27.78 -6.42 -14.18
C ALA A 148 26.72 -6.22 -15.29
N GLY A 149 26.22 -4.98 -15.49
CA GLY A 149 25.26 -4.68 -16.58
C GLY A 149 24.03 -3.89 -16.15
N ILE A 150 23.85 -3.59 -14.86
CA ILE A 150 22.79 -2.68 -14.41
C ILE A 150 23.06 -1.28 -14.96
N ASN A 151 22.07 -0.69 -15.60
CA ASN A 151 22.17 0.66 -16.15
C ASN A 151 21.08 1.62 -15.61
N SER A 152 20.20 1.13 -14.72
CA SER A 152 19.32 1.98 -13.91
C SER A 152 19.15 1.41 -12.50
N ILE A 153 19.17 2.30 -11.51
CA ILE A 153 18.77 2.02 -10.13
C ILE A 153 17.49 2.78 -9.90
N ASP A 154 16.37 2.06 -9.84
CA ASP A 154 15.04 2.68 -9.83
C ASP A 154 14.62 3.09 -8.42
N SER A 155 14.95 2.26 -7.42
CA SER A 155 14.72 2.59 -6.01
C SER A 155 15.66 1.85 -5.06
N VAL A 156 15.88 2.47 -3.90
CA VAL A 156 16.47 1.83 -2.73
C VAL A 156 15.55 2.13 -1.55
N GLN A 157 15.00 1.09 -0.96
CA GLN A 157 14.10 1.17 0.19
C GLN A 157 14.79 0.54 1.40
N TYR A 158 14.81 1.26 2.51
CA TYR A 158 15.42 0.78 3.74
C TYR A 158 14.35 0.19 4.66
N GLN A 159 14.63 -0.96 5.24
CA GLN A 159 13.70 -1.75 6.03
C GLN A 159 14.38 -2.30 7.30
N CYS A 160 13.57 -2.68 8.28
CA CYS A 160 14.05 -3.40 9.46
C CYS A 160 13.77 -4.90 9.29
N SER A 161 14.79 -5.73 9.45
CA SER A 161 14.64 -7.19 9.38
C SER A 161 13.75 -7.74 10.49
N ASN A 162 13.65 -7.02 11.63
CA ASN A 162 12.81 -7.35 12.79
C ASN A 162 11.50 -6.54 12.83
N PHE A 163 10.99 -6.13 11.67
CA PHE A 163 9.77 -5.32 11.57
C PHE A 163 8.59 -5.92 12.34
N ASP A 164 8.34 -7.23 12.20
CA ASP A 164 7.21 -7.91 12.86
C ASP A 164 7.29 -7.83 14.40
N GLU A 165 8.50 -7.89 14.95
CA GLU A 165 8.73 -7.76 16.39
C GLU A 165 8.45 -6.33 16.86
N LEU A 166 8.96 -5.33 16.13
CA LEU A 166 8.72 -3.91 16.40
C LEU A 166 7.24 -3.58 16.28
N TYR A 167 6.57 -4.09 15.26
CA TYR A 167 5.14 -3.88 15.05
C TYR A 167 4.30 -4.51 16.17
N ALA A 168 4.64 -5.74 16.60
CA ALA A 168 3.98 -6.38 17.73
C ALA A 168 4.18 -5.60 19.05
N GLU A 169 5.33 -4.96 19.23
CA GLU A 169 5.58 -4.06 20.36
C GLU A 169 4.73 -2.79 20.25
N ALA A 170 4.70 -2.16 19.08
CA ALA A 170 3.88 -0.97 18.82
C ALA A 170 2.38 -1.25 19.09
N LEU A 171 1.85 -2.39 18.63
CA LEU A 171 0.47 -2.81 18.91
C LEU A 171 0.18 -2.94 20.41
N LYS A 172 1.05 -3.57 21.18
CA LYS A 172 0.89 -3.69 22.64
C LYS A 172 0.89 -2.32 23.31
N ASN A 173 1.75 -1.43 22.89
CA ASN A 173 1.86 -0.08 23.43
C ASN A 173 0.65 0.76 23.02
N ALA A 174 0.16 0.64 21.79
CA ALA A 174 -1.06 1.30 21.32
C ALA A 174 -2.29 0.89 22.16
N ILE A 175 -2.47 -0.42 22.42
CA ILE A 175 -3.54 -0.92 23.30
C ILE A 175 -3.39 -0.38 24.72
N THR A 176 -2.15 -0.32 25.22
CA THR A 176 -1.87 0.24 26.56
C THR A 176 -2.19 1.73 26.61
N SER A 177 -1.87 2.47 25.55
CA SER A 177 -2.21 3.89 25.39
C SER A 177 -3.73 4.10 25.36
N ALA A 178 -4.46 3.27 24.60
CA ALA A 178 -5.92 3.27 24.58
C ALA A 178 -6.52 3.02 25.98
N ARG A 179 -5.98 2.04 26.71
CA ARG A 179 -6.42 1.74 28.08
C ARG A 179 -6.25 2.93 29.01
N LYS A 180 -5.10 3.60 28.99
CA LYS A 180 -4.85 4.80 29.79
C LYS A 180 -5.84 5.93 29.47
N LYS A 181 -6.15 6.15 28.19
CA LYS A 181 -7.16 7.13 27.78
C LYS A 181 -8.55 6.77 28.30
N ALA A 182 -8.94 5.50 28.19
CA ALA A 182 -10.22 5.01 28.68
C ALA A 182 -10.35 5.16 30.22
N ASP A 183 -9.29 4.83 30.96
CA ASP A 183 -9.27 4.97 32.41
C ASP A 183 -9.46 6.45 32.82
N LEU A 184 -8.76 7.40 32.20
CA LEU A 184 -8.92 8.84 32.45
C LEU A 184 -10.35 9.34 32.15
N MET A 185 -10.95 8.86 31.03
CA MET A 185 -12.31 9.24 30.65
C MET A 185 -13.35 8.67 31.63
N ALA A 186 -13.19 7.41 32.04
CA ALA A 186 -14.06 6.75 33.01
C ALA A 186 -13.99 7.45 34.36
N GLU A 187 -12.79 7.76 34.86
CA GLU A 187 -12.56 8.47 36.12
C GLU A 187 -13.21 9.86 36.11
N ALA A 188 -13.04 10.62 35.01
CA ALA A 188 -13.69 11.94 34.87
C ALA A 188 -15.23 11.86 34.92
N GLY A 189 -15.79 10.73 34.46
CA GLY A 189 -17.22 10.42 34.53
C GLY A 189 -17.67 9.77 35.86
N GLY A 190 -16.79 9.60 36.83
CA GLY A 190 -17.09 8.90 38.09
C GLY A 190 -17.31 7.39 37.90
N LYS A 191 -16.74 6.81 36.86
CA LYS A 191 -16.83 5.41 36.45
C LYS A 191 -15.46 4.73 36.49
N LYS A 192 -15.44 3.41 36.30
CA LYS A 192 -14.21 2.61 36.16
C LYS A 192 -14.28 1.75 34.93
N VAL A 193 -13.13 1.57 34.29
CA VAL A 193 -13.00 0.62 33.17
C VAL A 193 -12.91 -0.80 33.72
N VAL A 194 -13.79 -1.68 33.24
CA VAL A 194 -13.89 -3.09 33.70
C VAL A 194 -13.11 -4.00 32.77
N ALA A 195 -13.49 -4.06 31.50
CA ALA A 195 -12.92 -5.00 30.54
C ALA A 195 -12.85 -4.39 29.14
N MET A 196 -11.92 -4.87 28.34
CA MET A 196 -11.87 -4.66 26.90
C MET A 196 -12.91 -5.55 26.26
N THR A 197 -13.85 -4.97 25.50
CA THR A 197 -14.96 -5.69 24.85
C THR A 197 -14.75 -5.85 23.36
N GLN A 198 -14.00 -4.93 22.75
CA GLN A 198 -13.68 -4.97 21.33
C GLN A 198 -12.33 -4.29 21.09
N VAL A 199 -11.55 -4.86 20.18
CA VAL A 199 -10.36 -4.23 19.62
C VAL A 199 -10.39 -4.39 18.12
N GLN A 200 -10.03 -3.33 17.42
CA GLN A 200 -9.91 -3.30 15.97
C GLN A 200 -8.62 -2.56 15.64
N GLU A 201 -7.80 -3.17 14.82
CA GLU A 201 -6.64 -2.53 14.21
C GLU A 201 -7.12 -1.60 13.09
N ILE A 202 -6.65 -0.35 13.09
CA ILE A 202 -7.07 0.68 12.12
C ILE A 202 -6.05 0.77 10.98
N SER A 203 -4.76 0.66 11.30
CA SER A 203 -3.69 0.69 10.31
C SER A 203 -2.98 -0.65 10.25
N CYS A 204 -2.93 -1.26 9.08
CA CYS A 204 -1.93 -2.27 8.75
C CYS A 204 -0.78 -1.53 8.08
N SER A 205 0.30 -1.27 8.80
CA SER A 205 1.53 -0.78 8.18
C SER A 205 2.17 -1.95 7.45
N ASP A 206 2.02 -1.99 6.12
CA ASP A 206 2.87 -2.82 5.29
C ASP A 206 4.26 -2.21 5.36
N GLN A 207 5.16 -2.82 6.10
CA GLN A 207 6.55 -2.44 6.37
C GLN A 207 6.85 -0.92 6.34
N ALA A 208 7.33 -0.38 7.44
CA ALA A 208 7.84 1.00 7.47
C ALA A 208 9.06 1.10 6.54
N VAL A 209 8.93 1.86 5.47
CA VAL A 209 10.00 2.05 4.48
C VAL A 209 10.44 3.50 4.47
N ALA A 210 11.74 3.73 4.66
CA ALA A 210 12.34 5.01 4.33
C ALA A 210 12.75 5.01 2.85
N TYR A 211 12.13 5.89 2.06
CA TYR A 211 12.45 6.02 0.64
C TYR A 211 13.65 6.95 0.43
N SER A 212 14.67 6.45 -0.27
CA SER A 212 15.78 7.26 -0.76
C SER A 212 15.56 7.77 -2.20
N SER A 213 14.32 7.93 -2.65
CA SER A 213 13.99 8.11 -4.07
C SER A 213 14.39 9.46 -4.70
N ASN A 214 14.81 10.46 -3.94
CA ASN A 214 15.04 11.80 -4.51
C ASN A 214 16.49 12.35 -4.43
N ASN A 215 17.41 11.67 -3.76
CA ASN A 215 18.76 12.21 -3.58
C ASN A 215 19.84 11.58 -4.48
N MET A 216 19.57 10.46 -5.16
CA MET A 216 20.58 9.82 -6.01
C MET A 216 20.96 10.64 -7.24
N LYS A 217 20.04 11.46 -7.79
CA LYS A 217 20.37 12.39 -8.89
C LYS A 217 21.26 13.56 -8.47
N GLN A 218 21.32 13.85 -7.18
CA GLN A 218 22.10 14.97 -6.64
C GLN A 218 23.47 14.53 -6.09
N MET A 219 23.63 13.23 -5.75
CA MET A 219 24.91 12.70 -5.25
C MET A 219 25.93 12.38 -6.36
N ALA A 220 25.50 12.29 -7.63
CA ALA A 220 26.40 12.08 -8.78
C ALA A 220 27.30 13.28 -9.12
N VAL A 221 27.21 14.38 -8.40
CA VAL A 221 27.96 15.65 -8.68
C VAL A 221 28.89 16.06 -7.54
N MET A 222 28.97 15.32 -6.42
CA MET A 222 29.98 15.62 -5.40
C MET A 222 31.22 14.75 -5.59
N GLU A 223 32.18 15.39 -6.23
CA GLU A 223 33.63 15.16 -6.33
C GLU A 223 34.18 13.82 -5.80
N ALA A 224 34.71 13.07 -6.75
CA ALA A 224 35.63 11.98 -6.59
C ALA A 224 36.93 12.46 -5.90
N ASP A 225 36.95 12.51 -4.57
CA ASP A 225 38.22 12.64 -3.83
C ASP A 225 38.14 11.99 -2.43
N SER A 226 37.75 10.73 -2.40
CA SER A 226 38.11 9.80 -1.31
C SER A 226 37.97 8.38 -1.81
N ALA A 227 39.07 7.64 -1.77
CA ALA A 227 39.21 6.26 -2.18
C ALA A 227 38.40 5.30 -1.28
N GLY A 228 37.06 5.26 -1.51
CA GLY A 228 36.15 4.26 -0.99
C GLY A 228 35.29 3.77 -2.14
N THR A 229 35.45 2.52 -2.54
CA THR A 229 34.84 1.91 -3.73
C THR A 229 33.34 1.56 -3.56
N GLY A 230 32.55 2.38 -2.88
CA GLY A 230 31.13 2.12 -2.71
C GLY A 230 30.29 3.40 -2.55
N THR A 231 29.04 3.37 -3.01
CA THR A 231 28.07 4.44 -2.78
C THR A 231 27.74 4.52 -1.29
N SER A 232 27.97 5.69 -0.66
CA SER A 232 27.62 5.88 0.76
C SER A 232 26.11 5.96 0.89
N LEU A 233 25.50 5.07 1.67
CA LEU A 233 24.08 5.03 1.96
C LEU A 233 23.84 5.52 3.40
N MET A 234 22.89 6.44 3.57
CA MET A 234 22.48 6.98 4.87
C MET A 234 20.96 6.78 5.03
N PRO A 235 20.53 5.65 5.60
CA PRO A 235 19.11 5.27 5.65
C PRO A 235 18.25 6.15 6.58
N GLY A 236 18.86 6.87 7.54
CA GLY A 236 18.11 7.57 8.58
C GLY A 236 17.42 6.61 9.55
N GLN A 237 16.25 7.02 10.05
CA GLN A 237 15.37 6.19 10.88
C GLN A 237 14.06 5.92 10.14
N VAL A 238 13.48 4.76 10.37
CA VAL A 238 12.13 4.39 9.92
C VAL A 238 11.20 4.43 11.12
N GLU A 239 9.93 4.76 10.87
CA GLU A 239 8.88 4.79 11.87
C GLU A 239 7.95 3.60 11.68
N VAL A 240 7.82 2.77 12.71
CA VAL A 240 6.86 1.67 12.78
C VAL A 240 5.67 2.16 13.59
N GLU A 241 4.52 2.31 12.93
CA GLU A 241 3.31 2.85 13.53
C GLU A 241 2.23 1.78 13.66
N ALA A 242 1.58 1.75 14.82
CA ALA A 242 0.40 0.94 15.06
C ALA A 242 -0.73 1.79 15.63
N GLU A 243 -1.92 1.69 15.03
CA GLU A 243 -3.12 2.34 15.51
C GLU A 243 -4.24 1.34 15.73
N VAL A 244 -4.90 1.44 16.89
CA VAL A 244 -6.00 0.57 17.28
C VAL A 244 -7.20 1.38 17.76
N SER A 245 -8.41 0.88 17.48
CA SER A 245 -9.65 1.32 18.14
C SER A 245 -10.06 0.28 19.16
N VAL A 246 -10.26 0.71 20.40
CA VAL A 246 -10.57 -0.19 21.51
C VAL A 246 -11.81 0.28 22.25
N THR A 247 -12.74 -0.63 22.47
CA THR A 247 -13.94 -0.39 23.29
C THR A 247 -13.80 -1.11 24.62
N PHE A 248 -14.02 -0.35 25.70
CA PHE A 248 -14.00 -0.86 27.06
C PHE A 248 -15.37 -0.71 27.71
N SER A 249 -15.80 -1.72 28.45
CA SER A 249 -16.96 -1.60 29.34
C SER A 249 -16.61 -0.80 30.58
N ILE A 250 -17.59 -0.08 31.12
CA ILE A 250 -17.46 0.77 32.33
C ILE A 250 -18.57 0.43 33.33
N GLU A 251 -18.28 0.62 34.61
CA GLU A 251 -19.24 0.49 35.74
C GLU A 251 -19.23 1.73 36.64
#